data_e747bec4bbbc5969de3a0db98d738bcc
#
_entry.id   e747bec4bbbc5969de3a0db98d738bcc
#
_cell.length_a   1.000
_cell.length_b   1.000
_cell.length_c   1.000
_cell.angle_alpha   90.00
_cell.angle_beta   90.00
_cell.angle_gamma   90.00
#
_symmetry.space_group_name_H-M   'P 1'
#
loop_
_entity.id
_entity.type
_entity.pdbx_description
1 polymer ?
#
loop_
_entity_poly.entity_id
_entity_poly.type
_entity_poly.pdbx_seq_one_letter_code
_entity_poly.pdbx_strand_id
1 'polypeptide(L)'
;PVVISYTVSDGKGGVDTATLTVNVGTNTPPNSADATISGTEDTPVVLGTANFAFTDADSGQALANVRIDTLPVNGTLLLNGVAVTAGQVISAADIAAGNLSFVPGANGNGTGYASFSFSVQDSGGAFDTTPNTITFDIAAVNDAPVANPDTIGAVEDTPLTIPVGTLLANDADVDGNPLTITSVQDATNGTVSLVGGNVVFTPAANYNGPASFTYTVSDGNGGSSTATVTVN
;
A
#
# COMPACT_ATOMS: atom_id res chain seq x y z
N PRO A 1 -38.97 -0.83 -32.09
CA PRO A 1 -39.98 -1.76 -31.61
C PRO A 1 -40.10 -2.97 -32.54
N VAL A 2 -40.21 -4.16 -31.96
CA VAL A 2 -40.60 -5.39 -32.67
C VAL A 2 -42.09 -5.58 -32.49
N VAL A 3 -42.81 -5.74 -33.58
CA VAL A 3 -44.26 -5.96 -33.54
C VAL A 3 -44.51 -7.43 -33.90
N ILE A 4 -45.13 -8.15 -33.00
CA ILE A 4 -45.54 -9.53 -33.15
C ILE A 4 -47.06 -9.56 -33.32
N SER A 5 -47.57 -10.01 -34.47
CA SER A 5 -48.98 -10.26 -34.65
C SER A 5 -49.29 -11.71 -34.28
N TYR A 6 -50.34 -11.93 -33.50
CA TYR A 6 -50.81 -13.26 -33.18
C TYR A 6 -52.34 -13.36 -33.38
N THR A 7 -52.77 -14.55 -33.73
CA THR A 7 -54.19 -14.83 -33.94
C THR A 7 -54.66 -15.79 -32.84
N VAL A 8 -55.78 -15.45 -32.21
CA VAL A 8 -56.47 -16.31 -31.24
C VAL A 8 -57.69 -16.90 -31.91
N SER A 9 -57.91 -18.20 -31.72
CA SER A 9 -59.12 -18.88 -32.23
C SER A 9 -59.93 -19.46 -31.06
N ASP A 10 -61.29 -19.40 -31.16
CA ASP A 10 -62.19 -20.01 -30.16
C ASP A 10 -62.45 -21.50 -30.42
N GLY A 11 -61.78 -22.10 -31.43
CA GLY A 11 -61.98 -23.49 -31.83
C GLY A 11 -63.36 -23.80 -32.48
N LYS A 12 -64.21 -22.78 -32.70
CA LYS A 12 -65.50 -22.89 -33.26
C LYS A 12 -65.70 -22.07 -34.58
N GLY A 13 -64.56 -21.58 -35.11
CA GLY A 13 -64.49 -20.81 -36.34
C GLY A 13 -64.35 -19.31 -36.14
N GLY A 14 -64.46 -18.82 -34.89
CA GLY A 14 -64.17 -17.42 -34.58
C GLY A 14 -62.64 -17.22 -34.43
N VAL A 15 -62.14 -16.18 -35.04
CA VAL A 15 -60.72 -15.75 -34.95
C VAL A 15 -60.62 -14.26 -34.72
N ASP A 16 -59.66 -13.85 -33.92
CA ASP A 16 -59.29 -12.45 -33.69
C ASP A 16 -57.79 -12.30 -33.77
N THR A 17 -57.30 -11.12 -34.19
CA THR A 17 -55.89 -10.80 -34.29
C THR A 17 -55.52 -9.65 -33.37
N ALA A 18 -54.45 -9.81 -32.64
CA ALA A 18 -53.87 -8.77 -31.81
C ALA A 18 -52.36 -8.59 -32.08
N THR A 19 -51.81 -7.49 -31.67
CA THR A 19 -50.38 -7.19 -31.79
C THR A 19 -49.76 -6.98 -30.42
N LEU A 20 -48.61 -7.60 -30.23
CA LEU A 20 -47.69 -7.30 -29.13
C LEU A 20 -46.56 -6.43 -29.69
N THR A 21 -46.43 -5.22 -29.17
CA THR A 21 -45.30 -4.35 -29.52
C THR A 21 -44.25 -4.45 -28.40
N VAL A 22 -43.07 -4.97 -28.73
CA VAL A 22 -41.92 -5.01 -27.86
C VAL A 22 -41.00 -3.84 -28.21
N ASN A 23 -40.85 -2.92 -27.31
CA ASN A 23 -39.87 -1.84 -27.42
C ASN A 23 -38.54 -2.33 -26.84
N VAL A 24 -37.58 -2.58 -27.72
CA VAL A 24 -36.18 -2.84 -27.30
C VAL A 24 -35.49 -1.48 -27.26
N GLY A 25 -35.14 -1.02 -26.10
CA GLY A 25 -34.29 0.18 -25.91
C GLY A 25 -32.87 -0.09 -26.40
N THR A 26 -32.15 0.95 -26.74
CA THR A 26 -30.70 0.89 -26.95
C THR A 26 -30.03 1.01 -25.58
N ASN A 27 -29.04 0.16 -25.29
CA ASN A 27 -28.25 0.31 -24.09
C ASN A 27 -27.36 1.56 -24.20
N THR A 28 -27.45 2.45 -23.19
CA THR A 28 -26.66 3.68 -23.11
C THR A 28 -25.41 3.36 -22.23
N PRO A 29 -24.22 3.81 -22.61
CA PRO A 29 -23.05 3.66 -21.73
C PRO A 29 -23.24 4.32 -20.37
N PRO A 30 -22.75 3.69 -19.28
CA PRO A 30 -22.76 4.29 -17.95
C PRO A 30 -21.79 5.46 -17.84
N ASN A 31 -21.86 6.18 -16.71
CA ASN A 31 -20.88 7.20 -16.33
C ASN A 31 -20.31 6.89 -14.96
N SER A 32 -19.06 7.28 -14.75
CA SER A 32 -18.37 7.21 -13.47
C SER A 32 -17.83 8.58 -13.07
N ALA A 33 -17.00 8.64 -12.01
CA ALA A 33 -16.34 9.84 -11.55
C ALA A 33 -14.97 9.50 -10.96
N ASP A 34 -14.07 10.49 -10.96
CA ASP A 34 -12.78 10.39 -10.28
C ASP A 34 -12.98 10.25 -8.77
N ALA A 35 -12.05 9.55 -8.12
CA ALA A 35 -12.06 9.36 -6.68
C ALA A 35 -10.66 9.47 -6.09
N THR A 36 -10.57 9.94 -4.83
CA THR A 36 -9.34 9.90 -4.04
C THR A 36 -9.57 8.98 -2.86
N ILE A 37 -8.62 8.07 -2.63
CA ILE A 37 -8.67 7.07 -1.57
C ILE A 37 -7.47 7.26 -0.67
N SER A 38 -7.70 7.35 0.64
CA SER A 38 -6.64 7.45 1.62
C SER A 38 -6.25 6.07 2.15
N GLY A 39 -4.95 5.89 2.39
CA GLY A 39 -4.37 4.71 3.01
C GLY A 39 -3.15 5.07 3.83
N THR A 40 -2.47 4.07 4.37
CA THR A 40 -1.15 4.20 5.00
C THR A 40 -0.15 3.34 4.24
N GLU A 41 1.12 3.73 4.24
CA GLU A 41 2.16 2.88 3.68
C GLU A 41 2.22 1.52 4.39
N ASP A 42 2.88 0.55 3.79
CA ASP A 42 3.04 -0.82 4.27
C ASP A 42 1.74 -1.59 4.55
N THR A 43 0.58 -0.97 4.26
CA THR A 43 -0.73 -1.58 4.48
C THR A 43 -1.53 -1.61 3.17
N PRO A 44 -2.04 -2.78 2.73
CA PRO A 44 -2.90 -2.86 1.56
C PRO A 44 -4.20 -2.07 1.71
N VAL A 45 -4.55 -1.29 0.70
CA VAL A 45 -5.82 -0.55 0.62
C VAL A 45 -6.82 -1.39 -0.17
N VAL A 46 -7.86 -1.89 0.48
CA VAL A 46 -8.92 -2.68 -0.18
C VAL A 46 -9.89 -1.74 -0.89
N LEU A 47 -10.17 -2.04 -2.16
CA LEU A 47 -11.12 -1.31 -3.00
C LEU A 47 -12.48 -2.01 -2.98
N GLY A 48 -13.53 -1.25 -2.65
CA GLY A 48 -14.91 -1.70 -2.73
C GLY A 48 -15.64 -1.09 -3.93
N THR A 49 -16.84 -1.57 -4.23
CA THR A 49 -17.66 -1.04 -5.33
C THR A 49 -18.00 0.44 -5.17
N ALA A 50 -18.06 0.96 -3.95
CA ALA A 50 -18.30 2.38 -3.68
C ALA A 50 -17.16 3.30 -4.17
N ASN A 51 -15.96 2.77 -4.42
CA ASN A 51 -14.85 3.53 -4.98
C ASN A 51 -14.97 3.75 -6.50
N PHE A 52 -15.87 3.00 -7.15
CA PHE A 52 -16.16 3.08 -8.58
C PHE A 52 -17.57 3.65 -8.75
N ALA A 53 -17.69 4.98 -8.69
CA ALA A 53 -18.98 5.65 -8.87
C ALA A 53 -19.66 5.14 -10.14
N PHE A 54 -20.96 4.85 -10.05
CA PHE A 54 -21.74 4.33 -11.18
C PHE A 54 -23.06 5.05 -11.29
N THR A 55 -23.33 5.57 -12.47
CA THR A 55 -24.63 6.12 -12.85
C THR A 55 -24.98 5.68 -14.26
N ASP A 56 -26.27 5.42 -14.52
CA ASP A 56 -26.76 4.99 -15.81
C ASP A 56 -28.11 5.68 -16.14
N ALA A 57 -28.30 6.03 -17.41
CA ALA A 57 -29.53 6.61 -17.88
C ALA A 57 -30.63 5.54 -18.05
N ASP A 58 -30.25 4.27 -18.24
CA ASP A 58 -31.16 3.16 -18.42
C ASP A 58 -31.62 2.61 -17.07
N SER A 59 -32.92 2.60 -16.83
CA SER A 59 -33.46 2.16 -15.54
C SER A 59 -33.18 0.68 -15.26
N GLY A 60 -32.72 0.38 -14.03
CA GLY A 60 -32.44 -0.99 -13.59
C GLY A 60 -31.07 -1.52 -13.97
N GLN A 61 -30.23 -0.71 -14.62
CA GLN A 61 -28.82 -1.05 -14.85
C GLN A 61 -28.01 -0.93 -13.54
N ALA A 62 -26.99 -1.76 -13.42
CA ALA A 62 -26.12 -1.82 -12.27
C ALA A 62 -24.66 -2.01 -12.72
N LEU A 63 -23.71 -1.66 -11.86
CA LEU A 63 -22.29 -1.95 -12.07
C LEU A 63 -22.09 -3.46 -12.20
N ALA A 64 -21.67 -3.93 -13.36
CA ALA A 64 -21.36 -5.33 -13.63
C ALA A 64 -19.87 -5.62 -13.50
N ASN A 65 -19.05 -4.77 -14.12
CA ASN A 65 -17.60 -4.93 -14.13
C ASN A 65 -16.90 -3.57 -14.10
N VAL A 66 -15.60 -3.61 -13.79
CA VAL A 66 -14.64 -2.50 -13.91
C VAL A 66 -13.47 -2.97 -14.77
N ARG A 67 -13.14 -2.23 -15.82
CA ARG A 67 -11.92 -2.45 -16.59
C ARG A 67 -10.84 -1.52 -16.06
N ILE A 68 -9.66 -2.04 -15.81
CA ILE A 68 -8.49 -1.26 -15.42
C ILE A 68 -7.78 -0.80 -16.70
N ASP A 69 -7.88 0.48 -17.04
CA ASP A 69 -7.36 1.00 -18.31
C ASP A 69 -5.85 1.27 -18.25
N THR A 70 -5.37 1.83 -17.12
CA THR A 70 -3.94 2.01 -16.85
C THR A 70 -3.59 1.45 -15.47
N LEU A 71 -2.32 1.15 -15.26
CA LEU A 71 -1.81 0.69 -13.95
C LEU A 71 -1.14 1.82 -13.20
N PRO A 72 -1.09 1.77 -11.86
CA PRO A 72 -0.35 2.74 -11.06
C PRO A 72 1.16 2.62 -11.33
N VAL A 73 1.86 3.75 -11.32
CA VAL A 73 3.33 3.81 -11.51
C VAL A 73 4.05 3.39 -10.23
N ASN A 74 3.49 3.76 -9.07
CA ASN A 74 4.00 3.40 -7.74
C ASN A 74 3.03 2.39 -7.10
N GLY A 75 3.57 1.40 -6.38
CA GLY A 75 2.77 0.33 -5.78
C GLY A 75 2.20 -0.66 -6.81
N THR A 76 1.30 -1.53 -6.38
CA THR A 76 0.75 -2.59 -7.22
C THR A 76 -0.73 -2.81 -6.95
N LEU A 77 -1.54 -2.92 -8.01
CA LEU A 77 -2.94 -3.32 -7.92
C LEU A 77 -3.02 -4.85 -8.00
N LEU A 78 -3.69 -5.47 -7.03
CA LEU A 78 -3.82 -6.93 -6.92
C LEU A 78 -5.29 -7.34 -6.96
N LEU A 79 -5.59 -8.43 -7.67
CA LEU A 79 -6.84 -9.17 -7.61
C LEU A 79 -6.57 -10.56 -7.03
N ASN A 80 -7.15 -10.89 -5.89
CA ASN A 80 -6.88 -12.15 -5.18
C ASN A 80 -5.38 -12.40 -4.95
N GLY A 81 -4.59 -11.35 -4.66
CA GLY A 81 -3.15 -11.42 -4.46
C GLY A 81 -2.31 -11.55 -5.73
N VAL A 82 -2.92 -11.54 -6.91
CA VAL A 82 -2.23 -11.58 -8.21
C VAL A 82 -2.24 -10.20 -8.86
N ALA A 83 -1.11 -9.77 -9.41
CA ALA A 83 -1.00 -8.47 -10.06
C ALA A 83 -1.98 -8.33 -11.24
N VAL A 84 -2.72 -7.23 -11.23
CA VAL A 84 -3.66 -6.85 -12.31
C VAL A 84 -2.87 -6.40 -13.53
N THR A 85 -3.42 -6.65 -14.71
CA THR A 85 -2.87 -6.15 -15.99
C THR A 85 -3.73 -5.05 -16.59
N ALA A 86 -3.13 -4.14 -17.36
CA ALA A 86 -3.89 -3.13 -18.09
C ALA A 86 -4.87 -3.80 -19.07
N GLY A 87 -6.09 -3.27 -19.15
CA GLY A 87 -7.20 -3.84 -19.91
C GLY A 87 -7.95 -4.98 -19.22
N GLN A 88 -7.51 -5.42 -18.01
CA GLN A 88 -8.19 -6.48 -17.28
C GLN A 88 -9.57 -6.01 -16.81
N VAL A 89 -10.57 -6.87 -17.02
CA VAL A 89 -11.95 -6.66 -16.58
C VAL A 89 -12.17 -7.45 -15.29
N ILE A 90 -12.62 -6.76 -14.25
CA ILE A 90 -12.83 -7.28 -12.89
C ILE A 90 -14.31 -7.20 -12.57
N SER A 91 -14.90 -8.28 -12.08
CA SER A 91 -16.32 -8.31 -11.76
C SER A 91 -16.65 -7.44 -10.54
N ALA A 92 -17.80 -6.79 -10.53
CA ALA A 92 -18.30 -6.08 -9.36
C ALA A 92 -18.46 -7.01 -8.16
N ALA A 93 -18.69 -8.31 -8.37
CA ALA A 93 -18.77 -9.31 -7.32
C ALA A 93 -17.41 -9.55 -6.64
N ASP A 94 -16.31 -9.63 -7.41
CA ASP A 94 -14.96 -9.74 -6.85
C ASP A 94 -14.58 -8.49 -6.07
N ILE A 95 -14.93 -7.30 -6.59
CA ILE A 95 -14.68 -6.03 -5.90
C ILE A 95 -15.49 -5.97 -4.58
N ALA A 96 -16.77 -6.37 -4.62
CA ALA A 96 -17.62 -6.41 -3.43
C ALA A 96 -17.14 -7.42 -2.38
N ALA A 97 -16.47 -8.49 -2.80
CA ALA A 97 -15.86 -9.48 -1.92
C ALA A 97 -14.53 -8.98 -1.31
N GLY A 98 -14.04 -7.79 -1.67
CA GLY A 98 -12.76 -7.24 -1.18
C GLY A 98 -11.52 -7.88 -1.82
N ASN A 99 -11.68 -8.52 -2.97
CA ASN A 99 -10.60 -9.21 -3.67
C ASN A 99 -9.65 -8.26 -4.41
N LEU A 100 -10.08 -7.01 -4.68
CA LEU A 100 -9.26 -5.99 -5.33
C LEU A 100 -8.60 -5.11 -4.27
N SER A 101 -7.27 -4.99 -4.30
CA SER A 101 -6.51 -4.16 -3.38
C SER A 101 -5.36 -3.45 -4.08
N PHE A 102 -5.00 -2.29 -3.55
CA PHE A 102 -3.78 -1.57 -3.90
C PHE A 102 -2.76 -1.74 -2.77
N VAL A 103 -1.54 -2.13 -3.11
CA VAL A 103 -0.42 -2.26 -2.17
C VAL A 103 0.61 -1.18 -2.50
N PRO A 104 0.83 -0.19 -1.61
CA PRO A 104 1.91 0.76 -1.75
C PRO A 104 3.27 0.05 -1.85
N GLY A 105 4.25 0.66 -2.49
CA GLY A 105 5.65 0.20 -2.36
C GLY A 105 6.12 0.37 -0.92
N ALA A 106 7.08 -0.43 -0.48
CA ALA A 106 7.64 -0.33 0.87
C ALA A 106 8.04 1.12 1.18
N ASN A 107 7.61 1.65 2.33
CA ASN A 107 7.88 3.00 2.81
C ASN A 107 7.44 4.09 1.80
N GLY A 108 6.46 3.78 0.99
CA GLY A 108 6.00 4.64 -0.11
C GLY A 108 4.77 5.46 0.25
N ASN A 109 4.93 6.74 0.53
CA ASN A 109 3.88 7.64 0.99
C ASN A 109 3.81 8.96 0.20
N GLY A 110 2.79 9.76 0.45
CA GLY A 110 2.57 11.08 -0.11
C GLY A 110 1.17 11.32 -0.64
N THR A 111 0.84 12.59 -0.84
CA THR A 111 -0.40 13.00 -1.52
C THR A 111 -0.26 12.74 -3.02
N GLY A 112 -1.28 12.12 -3.63
CA GLY A 112 -1.23 11.71 -5.03
C GLY A 112 -0.14 10.66 -5.31
N TYR A 113 0.19 9.84 -4.31
CA TYR A 113 1.26 8.85 -4.37
C TYR A 113 1.19 7.94 -5.59
N ALA A 114 -0.01 7.50 -5.93
CA ALA A 114 -0.27 6.64 -7.08
C ALA A 114 -1.64 6.94 -7.69
N SER A 115 -1.82 6.60 -8.95
CA SER A 115 -3.13 6.67 -9.60
C SER A 115 -3.24 5.65 -10.73
N PHE A 116 -4.46 5.23 -11.03
CA PHE A 116 -4.78 4.41 -12.20
C PHE A 116 -6.10 4.87 -12.81
N SER A 117 -6.29 4.62 -14.11
CA SER A 117 -7.56 4.90 -14.79
C SER A 117 -8.39 3.64 -14.97
N PHE A 118 -9.71 3.82 -14.98
CA PHE A 118 -10.68 2.74 -15.10
C PHE A 118 -11.91 3.15 -15.89
N SER A 119 -12.65 2.17 -16.42
CA SER A 119 -13.96 2.33 -17.03
C SER A 119 -14.94 1.35 -16.39
N VAL A 120 -16.10 1.83 -15.95
CA VAL A 120 -17.17 0.98 -15.42
C VAL A 120 -17.97 0.36 -16.56
N GLN A 121 -18.53 -0.85 -16.35
CA GLN A 121 -19.42 -1.53 -17.27
C GLN A 121 -20.77 -1.76 -16.62
N ASP A 122 -21.85 -1.47 -17.37
CA ASP A 122 -23.21 -1.74 -16.95
C ASP A 122 -23.60 -3.22 -17.11
N SER A 123 -24.76 -3.59 -16.60
CA SER A 123 -25.32 -4.94 -16.77
C SER A 123 -25.83 -5.23 -18.18
N GLY A 124 -25.96 -4.22 -19.04
CA GLY A 124 -26.23 -4.34 -20.46
C GLY A 124 -25.01 -4.60 -21.33
N GLY A 125 -23.79 -4.47 -20.76
CA GLY A 125 -22.51 -4.76 -21.40
C GLY A 125 -21.79 -3.56 -22.02
N ALA A 126 -22.31 -2.34 -21.89
CA ALA A 126 -21.62 -1.13 -22.34
C ALA A 126 -20.61 -0.63 -21.31
N PHE A 127 -19.46 -0.16 -21.79
CA PHE A 127 -18.47 0.50 -20.94
C PHE A 127 -18.64 2.02 -20.99
N ASP A 128 -18.32 2.67 -19.87
CA ASP A 128 -18.08 4.12 -19.83
C ASP A 128 -17.09 4.51 -20.95
N THR A 129 -17.46 5.55 -21.69
CA THR A 129 -16.67 6.04 -22.84
C THR A 129 -15.55 6.99 -22.44
N THR A 130 -15.59 7.49 -21.20
CA THR A 130 -14.60 8.41 -20.65
C THR A 130 -13.97 7.80 -19.39
N PRO A 131 -12.76 7.22 -19.47
CA PRO A 131 -12.11 6.65 -18.30
C PRO A 131 -11.97 7.67 -17.16
N ASN A 132 -12.20 7.21 -15.93
CA ASN A 132 -12.03 7.97 -14.73
C ASN A 132 -10.77 7.53 -13.97
N THR A 133 -10.35 8.31 -12.98
CA THR A 133 -9.10 8.09 -12.24
C THR A 133 -9.38 7.84 -10.77
N ILE A 134 -8.78 6.80 -10.20
CA ILE A 134 -8.58 6.68 -8.76
C ILE A 134 -7.19 7.15 -8.43
N THR A 135 -7.09 8.08 -7.46
CA THR A 135 -5.85 8.59 -6.89
C THR A 135 -5.72 8.10 -5.45
N PHE A 136 -4.51 7.71 -5.03
CA PHE A 136 -4.22 7.29 -3.66
C PHE A 136 -3.41 8.36 -2.94
N ASP A 137 -3.90 8.80 -1.78
CA ASP A 137 -3.16 9.58 -0.80
C ASP A 137 -2.71 8.62 0.30
N ILE A 138 -1.41 8.38 0.40
CA ILE A 138 -0.82 7.42 1.33
C ILE A 138 -0.11 8.19 2.44
N ALA A 139 -0.57 8.00 3.67
CA ALA A 139 0.05 8.60 4.84
C ALA A 139 1.29 7.82 5.26
N ALA A 140 2.32 8.56 5.72
CA ALA A 140 3.51 7.96 6.32
C ALA A 140 3.18 7.28 7.66
N VAL A 141 3.91 6.21 7.97
CA VAL A 141 3.94 5.53 9.26
C VAL A 141 5.40 5.46 9.71
N ASN A 142 5.65 5.75 10.98
CA ASN A 142 7.03 5.71 11.47
C ASN A 142 7.62 4.29 11.42
N ASP A 143 8.75 4.17 10.76
CA ASP A 143 9.57 2.95 10.73
C ASP A 143 10.67 3.02 11.80
N ALA A 144 11.15 1.86 12.25
CA ALA A 144 12.27 1.80 13.16
C ALA A 144 13.59 2.04 12.43
N PRO A 145 14.58 2.71 13.08
CA PRO A 145 15.88 2.92 12.47
C PRO A 145 16.63 1.61 12.25
N VAL A 146 17.59 1.62 11.33
CA VAL A 146 18.50 0.52 11.07
C VAL A 146 19.87 0.88 11.67
N ALA A 147 20.20 0.24 12.79
CA ALA A 147 21.54 0.36 13.41
C ALA A 147 22.48 -0.70 12.80
N ASN A 148 23.66 -0.27 12.37
CA ASN A 148 24.68 -1.11 11.74
C ASN A 148 25.88 -1.34 12.66
N PRO A 149 26.55 -2.52 12.60
CA PRO A 149 27.70 -2.81 13.42
C PRO A 149 28.89 -1.89 13.15
N ASP A 150 29.67 -1.59 14.21
CA ASP A 150 30.90 -0.80 14.17
C ASP A 150 32.13 -1.61 14.59
N THR A 151 33.29 -1.10 14.21
CA THR A 151 34.58 -1.60 14.70
C THR A 151 35.46 -0.45 15.09
N ILE A 152 36.00 -0.49 16.32
CA ILE A 152 36.81 0.58 16.91
C ILE A 152 38.04 -0.03 17.58
N GLY A 153 39.19 0.65 17.44
CA GLY A 153 40.42 0.26 18.12
C GLY A 153 40.49 0.84 19.54
N ALA A 154 41.01 0.06 20.49
CA ALA A 154 41.28 0.49 21.85
C ALA A 154 42.72 0.08 22.28
N VAL A 155 43.16 0.63 23.41
CA VAL A 155 44.44 0.28 24.04
C VAL A 155 44.13 -0.30 25.42
N GLU A 156 44.78 -1.43 25.80
CA GLU A 156 44.59 -2.01 27.11
C GLU A 156 44.83 -0.99 28.22
N ASP A 157 44.14 -1.14 29.36
CA ASP A 157 44.19 -0.29 30.53
C ASP A 157 43.86 1.20 30.32
N THR A 158 43.38 1.57 29.11
CA THR A 158 43.08 2.95 28.77
C THR A 158 41.59 3.10 28.41
N PRO A 159 40.78 3.88 29.17
CA PRO A 159 39.41 4.15 28.82
C PRO A 159 39.30 4.87 27.45
N LEU A 160 38.42 4.35 26.57
CA LEU A 160 38.18 4.90 25.26
C LEU A 160 36.91 5.74 25.29
N THR A 161 36.99 7.00 24.88
CA THR A 161 35.80 7.87 24.69
C THR A 161 35.43 7.94 23.21
N ILE A 162 34.22 7.55 22.88
CA ILE A 162 33.68 7.48 21.51
C ILE A 162 32.56 8.50 21.39
N PRO A 163 32.70 9.54 20.56
CA PRO A 163 31.59 10.43 20.25
C PRO A 163 30.39 9.64 19.65
N VAL A 164 29.16 9.88 20.13
CA VAL A 164 27.98 9.14 19.63
C VAL A 164 27.82 9.25 18.11
N GLY A 165 28.19 10.40 17.52
CA GLY A 165 28.13 10.57 16.06
C GLY A 165 29.07 9.66 15.27
N THR A 166 30.10 9.05 15.92
CA THR A 166 30.98 8.06 15.28
C THR A 166 30.21 6.74 15.04
N LEU A 167 29.43 6.32 16.05
CA LEU A 167 28.63 5.10 15.97
C LEU A 167 27.40 5.30 15.07
N LEU A 168 26.76 6.48 15.11
CA LEU A 168 25.60 6.81 14.28
C LEU A 168 25.93 7.08 12.80
N ALA A 169 27.21 7.11 12.42
CA ALA A 169 27.60 7.51 11.07
C ALA A 169 27.19 6.54 9.96
N ASN A 170 26.97 5.28 10.27
CA ASN A 170 26.54 4.22 9.37
C ASN A 170 25.08 3.78 9.62
N ASP A 171 24.41 4.39 10.62
CA ASP A 171 23.01 4.12 10.94
C ASP A 171 22.10 4.98 10.08
N ALA A 172 20.89 4.49 9.80
CA ALA A 172 19.93 5.19 8.96
C ALA A 172 18.50 5.01 9.47
N ASP A 173 17.70 6.01 9.16
CA ASP A 173 16.26 5.99 9.33
C ASP A 173 15.59 6.30 7.99
N VAL A 174 14.61 5.50 7.59
CA VAL A 174 13.96 5.65 6.28
C VAL A 174 13.06 6.88 6.21
N ASP A 175 12.49 7.29 7.35
CA ASP A 175 11.69 8.51 7.47
C ASP A 175 12.56 9.77 7.60
N GLY A 176 13.89 9.60 7.71
CA GLY A 176 14.83 10.70 7.88
C GLY A 176 14.81 11.29 9.29
N ASN A 177 14.35 10.55 10.28
CA ASN A 177 14.29 11.00 11.67
C ASN A 177 15.69 11.14 12.27
N PRO A 178 15.94 12.14 13.14
CA PRO A 178 17.21 12.29 13.84
C PRO A 178 17.46 11.13 14.80
N LEU A 179 18.60 10.45 14.66
CA LEU A 179 18.98 9.31 15.47
C LEU A 179 19.68 9.73 16.75
N THR A 180 19.37 9.02 17.84
CA THR A 180 20.02 9.21 19.16
C THR A 180 20.35 7.87 19.78
N ILE A 181 21.53 7.77 20.44
CA ILE A 181 21.87 6.61 21.27
C ILE A 181 21.21 6.79 22.63
N THR A 182 20.33 5.88 23.00
CA THR A 182 19.56 5.91 24.25
C THR A 182 20.16 5.07 25.34
N SER A 183 20.88 4.00 24.99
CA SER A 183 21.56 3.13 25.94
C SER A 183 22.77 2.44 25.32
N VAL A 184 23.66 1.98 26.21
CA VAL A 184 24.80 1.10 25.91
C VAL A 184 24.83 -0.04 26.91
N GLN A 185 25.04 -1.28 26.46
CA GLN A 185 24.89 -2.48 27.28
C GLN A 185 25.77 -3.65 26.77
N ASP A 186 25.67 -4.80 27.42
CA ASP A 186 26.22 -6.10 27.01
C ASP A 186 27.74 -6.07 26.73
N ALA A 187 28.49 -5.29 27.55
CA ALA A 187 29.94 -5.22 27.39
C ALA A 187 30.61 -6.55 27.71
N THR A 188 31.47 -7.01 26.80
CA THR A 188 32.39 -8.15 27.05
C THR A 188 33.82 -7.65 27.16
N ASN A 189 34.59 -8.25 28.08
CA ASN A 189 36.01 -7.93 28.33
C ASN A 189 36.26 -6.45 28.64
N GLY A 190 35.28 -5.81 29.29
CA GLY A 190 35.31 -4.42 29.70
C GLY A 190 34.01 -3.96 30.29
N THR A 191 33.87 -2.65 30.46
CA THR A 191 32.60 -2.00 30.84
C THR A 191 32.28 -0.86 29.87
N VAL A 192 30.99 -0.58 29.69
CA VAL A 192 30.53 0.52 28.81
C VAL A 192 29.57 1.42 29.58
N SER A 193 29.58 2.72 29.28
CA SER A 193 28.67 3.71 29.84
C SER A 193 28.44 4.85 28.86
N LEU A 194 27.23 5.47 28.91
CA LEU A 194 26.91 6.67 28.16
C LEU A 194 27.04 7.89 29.07
N VAL A 195 27.98 8.76 28.79
CA VAL A 195 28.35 9.91 29.64
C VAL A 195 28.47 11.18 28.80
N GLY A 196 27.68 12.20 29.10
CA GLY A 196 27.77 13.52 28.46
C GLY A 196 27.70 13.50 26.94
N GLY A 197 26.88 12.61 26.35
CA GLY A 197 26.74 12.47 24.90
C GLY A 197 27.90 11.72 24.24
N ASN A 198 28.69 10.98 25.00
CA ASN A 198 29.74 10.09 24.50
C ASN A 198 29.58 8.70 25.11
N VAL A 199 29.99 7.69 24.36
CA VAL A 199 30.14 6.32 24.85
C VAL A 199 31.56 6.16 25.41
N VAL A 200 31.66 5.70 26.65
CA VAL A 200 32.95 5.40 27.29
C VAL A 200 33.05 3.89 27.48
N PHE A 201 34.01 3.27 26.80
CA PHE A 201 34.38 1.87 26.99
C PHE A 201 35.68 1.78 27.81
N THR A 202 35.66 1.00 28.88
CA THR A 202 36.85 0.74 29.69
C THR A 202 37.23 -0.73 29.59
N PRO A 203 38.36 -1.08 28.94
CA PRO A 203 38.82 -2.45 28.86
C PRO A 203 39.03 -3.09 30.25
N ALA A 204 38.87 -4.41 30.34
CA ALA A 204 39.26 -5.13 31.55
C ALA A 204 40.79 -5.02 31.78
N ALA A 205 41.19 -4.96 33.02
CA ALA A 205 42.61 -4.76 33.40
C ALA A 205 43.52 -5.83 32.78
N ASN A 206 44.61 -5.40 32.12
CA ASN A 206 45.61 -6.24 31.45
C ASN A 206 44.98 -7.18 30.36
N TYR A 207 43.82 -6.82 29.79
CA TYR A 207 43.20 -7.60 28.74
C TYR A 207 43.55 -7.05 27.36
N ASN A 208 44.26 -7.84 26.57
CA ASN A 208 44.56 -7.58 25.17
C ASN A 208 43.89 -8.66 24.30
N GLY A 209 42.82 -8.33 23.64
CA GLY A 209 42.03 -9.24 22.80
C GLY A 209 40.71 -8.61 22.40
N PRO A 210 39.93 -9.31 21.60
CA PRO A 210 38.62 -8.77 21.14
C PRO A 210 37.68 -8.52 22.33
N ALA A 211 37.09 -7.34 22.34
CA ALA A 211 36.01 -6.95 23.23
C ALA A 211 34.81 -6.45 22.44
N SER A 212 33.68 -6.29 23.08
CA SER A 212 32.48 -5.77 22.42
C SER A 212 31.52 -5.14 23.42
N PHE A 213 30.59 -4.35 22.88
CA PHE A 213 29.40 -3.88 23.58
C PHE A 213 28.27 -3.67 22.55
N THR A 214 27.04 -3.45 23.01
CA THR A 214 25.93 -3.06 22.14
C THR A 214 25.46 -1.66 22.51
N TYR A 215 24.84 -0.97 21.52
CA TYR A 215 24.17 0.30 21.74
C TYR A 215 22.77 0.26 21.11
N THR A 216 21.82 1.00 21.69
CA THR A 216 20.47 1.14 21.19
C THR A 216 20.27 2.53 20.63
N VAL A 217 19.81 2.59 19.37
CA VAL A 217 19.43 3.81 18.66
C VAL A 217 17.93 4.00 18.72
N SER A 218 17.47 5.23 18.88
CA SER A 218 16.07 5.62 18.75
C SER A 218 15.91 6.75 17.75
N ASP A 219 14.80 6.73 17.01
CA ASP A 219 14.31 7.77 16.11
C ASP A 219 13.56 8.91 16.82
N GLY A 220 13.25 8.75 18.12
CA GLY A 220 12.45 9.70 18.90
C GLY A 220 10.92 9.60 18.68
N ASN A 221 10.45 8.74 17.74
CA ASN A 221 9.05 8.57 17.38
C ASN A 221 8.48 7.19 17.79
N GLY A 222 9.28 6.41 18.55
CA GLY A 222 8.87 5.10 19.08
C GLY A 222 9.63 3.92 18.48
N GLY A 223 10.33 4.10 17.39
CA GLY A 223 11.22 3.11 16.79
C GLY A 223 12.56 3.02 17.50
N SER A 224 13.13 1.83 17.53
CA SER A 224 14.49 1.60 18.05
C SER A 224 15.14 0.37 17.42
N SER A 225 16.46 0.38 17.36
CA SER A 225 17.28 -0.73 16.86
C SER A 225 18.55 -0.85 17.68
N THR A 226 19.21 -2.00 17.65
CA THR A 226 20.42 -2.26 18.42
C THR A 226 21.53 -2.79 17.52
N ALA A 227 22.74 -2.27 17.67
CA ALA A 227 23.92 -2.74 16.96
C ALA A 227 25.06 -3.10 17.92
N THR A 228 25.99 -3.89 17.39
CA THR A 228 27.20 -4.33 18.14
C THR A 228 28.41 -3.52 17.71
N VAL A 229 29.18 -3.06 18.70
CA VAL A 229 30.53 -2.49 18.50
C VAL A 229 31.56 -3.55 18.84
N THR A 230 32.38 -3.90 17.86
CA THR A 230 33.59 -4.71 18.07
C THR A 230 34.75 -3.80 18.44
N VAL A 231 35.44 -4.10 19.53
CA VAL A 231 36.61 -3.36 20.03
C VAL A 231 37.84 -4.23 19.87
N ASN A 232 38.85 -3.75 19.12
CA ASN A 232 40.10 -4.45 18.80
C ASN A 232 41.32 -3.75 19.44
#